data_65aabd7ab88d91e40bb2e827f68f1d5b
#
_entry.id   65aabd7ab88d91e40bb2e827f68f1d5b
#
_cell.length_a   1.000
_cell.length_b   1.000
_cell.length_c   1.000
_cell.angle_alpha   90.00
_cell.angle_beta   90.00
_cell.angle_gamma   90.00
#
_symmetry.space_group_name_H-M   'P 1'
#
loop_
_entity.id
_entity.type
_entity.pdbx_description
1 polymer ?
#
loop_
_entity_poly.entity_id
_entity_poly.type
_entity_poly.pdbx_seq_one_letter_code
_entity_poly.pdbx_strand_id
1 'polypeptide(L)'
;MAIYFNGITVVSNGVVEPVSLTDAKNWLRITNYTSDDVLIKDLINSARVHIEKLTGLSLVNRQYRVDFQCTGVVPEVWMIDVPYGPLLCVDELKIKTGINTYETLTKNVEYEVIGGKIWIYSQGFYRVTYQAGYGVIPEDLATDILTLVAWSYENRGKQFQGAAKEGMLKEYPNWEGLNYHQYKKIVI
;
A
#
# COMPACT_ATOMS: atom_id res chain seq x y z
N MET A 1 -24.84 -4.44 -8.25
CA MET A 1 -23.75 -3.48 -8.45
C MET A 1 -22.45 -4.21 -8.15
N ALA A 2 -21.54 -4.29 -9.09
CA ALA A 2 -20.26 -4.91 -8.86
C ALA A 2 -19.14 -4.07 -9.51
N ILE A 3 -18.04 -3.91 -8.79
CA ILE A 3 -16.81 -3.31 -9.28
C ILE A 3 -15.75 -4.41 -9.26
N TYR A 4 -15.16 -4.67 -10.41
CA TYR A 4 -14.12 -5.70 -10.57
C TYR A 4 -12.81 -5.02 -10.94
N PHE A 5 -11.78 -5.22 -10.10
CA PHE A 5 -10.43 -4.76 -10.41
C PHE A 5 -9.69 -5.84 -11.22
N ASN A 6 -9.21 -5.48 -12.40
CA ASN A 6 -8.64 -6.43 -13.37
C ASN A 6 -7.10 -6.42 -13.41
N GLY A 7 -6.46 -5.56 -12.65
CA GLY A 7 -5.00 -5.49 -12.58
C GLY A 7 -4.53 -4.19 -11.96
N ILE A 8 -3.41 -4.27 -11.25
CA ILE A 8 -2.76 -3.13 -10.60
C ILE A 8 -1.31 -3.11 -11.05
N THR A 9 -0.87 -1.96 -11.56
CA THR A 9 0.51 -1.74 -11.96
C THR A 9 1.08 -0.54 -11.22
N VAL A 10 2.25 -0.69 -10.62
CA VAL A 10 3.02 0.42 -10.09
C VAL A 10 3.70 1.13 -11.26
N VAL A 11 3.38 2.39 -11.48
CA VAL A 11 3.92 3.20 -12.59
C VAL A 11 5.23 3.87 -12.16
N SER A 12 5.27 4.39 -10.94
CA SER A 12 6.48 4.94 -10.34
C SER A 12 6.63 4.47 -8.91
N ASN A 13 7.84 4.17 -8.49
CA ASN A 13 8.14 3.86 -7.10
C ASN A 13 8.39 5.14 -6.31
N GLY A 14 7.82 5.23 -5.10
CA GLY A 14 8.19 6.24 -4.14
C GLY A 14 9.67 6.10 -3.77
N VAL A 15 10.34 7.25 -3.63
CA VAL A 15 11.80 7.29 -3.43
C VAL A 15 12.16 7.37 -1.94
N VAL A 16 11.23 7.79 -1.08
CA VAL A 16 11.50 8.05 0.33
C VAL A 16 10.81 7.00 1.20
N GLU A 17 11.59 6.25 1.95
CA GLU A 17 11.06 5.32 2.95
C GLU A 17 10.41 6.09 4.11
N PRO A 18 9.33 5.56 4.71
CA PRO A 18 8.59 6.23 5.77
C PRO A 18 9.34 6.31 7.09
N VAL A 19 10.35 5.47 7.26
CA VAL A 19 11.25 5.44 8.42
C VAL A 19 12.68 5.58 7.92
N SER A 20 13.44 6.50 8.52
CA SER A 20 14.83 6.71 8.14
C SER A 20 15.76 5.64 8.72
N LEU A 21 16.92 5.44 8.08
CA LEU A 21 17.99 4.60 8.63
C LEU A 21 18.40 5.07 10.03
N THR A 22 18.45 6.38 10.24
CA THR A 22 18.83 6.96 11.54
C THR A 22 17.82 6.60 12.61
N ASP A 23 16.51 6.70 12.34
CA ASP A 23 15.47 6.34 13.30
C ASP A 23 15.51 4.85 13.64
N ALA A 24 15.69 4.00 12.64
CA ALA A 24 15.85 2.55 12.84
C ALA A 24 17.09 2.22 13.70
N LYS A 25 18.22 2.88 13.45
CA LYS A 25 19.45 2.69 14.24
C LYS A 25 19.30 3.21 15.68
N ASN A 26 18.59 4.32 15.88
CA ASN A 26 18.27 4.84 17.21
C ASN A 26 17.37 3.84 17.97
N TRP A 27 16.35 3.31 17.31
CA TRP A 27 15.46 2.29 17.86
C TRP A 27 16.21 1.03 18.29
N LEU A 28 17.13 0.58 17.44
CA LEU A 28 18.01 -0.58 17.70
C LEU A 28 19.14 -0.31 18.69
N ARG A 29 19.38 0.95 19.09
CA ARG A 29 20.49 1.41 19.96
C ARG A 29 21.87 1.09 19.38
N ILE A 30 22.04 1.18 18.07
CA ILE A 30 23.30 0.90 17.34
C ILE A 30 23.77 2.09 16.50
N THR A 31 23.57 3.30 16.96
CA THR A 31 23.79 4.56 16.22
C THR A 31 25.15 4.68 15.53
N ASN A 32 26.22 4.22 16.19
CA ASN A 32 27.59 4.36 15.70
C ASN A 32 28.09 3.16 14.87
N TYR A 33 27.26 2.13 14.70
CA TYR A 33 27.62 0.92 13.94
C TYR A 33 27.11 1.03 12.52
N THR A 34 28.02 0.98 11.53
CA THR A 34 27.69 1.21 10.11
C THR A 34 27.74 -0.06 9.25
N SER A 35 28.29 -1.15 9.77
CA SER A 35 28.47 -2.38 8.99
C SER A 35 27.14 -3.01 8.55
N ASP A 36 26.06 -2.78 9.28
CA ASP A 36 24.75 -3.33 9.00
C ASP A 36 23.79 -2.32 8.32
N ASP A 37 24.27 -1.15 7.87
CA ASP A 37 23.43 -0.10 7.28
C ASP A 37 22.63 -0.59 6.07
N VAL A 38 23.24 -1.42 5.23
CA VAL A 38 22.55 -2.00 4.05
C VAL A 38 21.46 -2.97 4.51
N LEU A 39 21.80 -3.86 5.43
CA LEU A 39 20.84 -4.82 6.00
C LEU A 39 19.63 -4.10 6.63
N ILE A 40 19.88 -3.04 7.42
CA ILE A 40 18.81 -2.29 8.08
C ILE A 40 17.89 -1.62 7.05
N LYS A 41 18.44 -1.05 5.97
CA LYS A 41 17.64 -0.50 4.86
C LYS A 41 16.76 -1.55 4.20
N ASP A 42 17.29 -2.75 3.98
CA ASP A 42 16.52 -3.85 3.41
C ASP A 42 15.41 -4.33 4.35
N LEU A 43 15.67 -4.33 5.66
CA LEU A 43 14.66 -4.65 6.67
C LEU A 43 13.55 -3.58 6.73
N ILE A 44 13.89 -2.29 6.64
CA ILE A 44 12.91 -1.19 6.56
C ILE A 44 11.99 -1.39 5.34
N ASN A 45 12.56 -1.61 4.17
CA ASN A 45 11.81 -1.86 2.95
C ASN A 45 10.91 -3.11 3.08
N SER A 46 11.45 -4.20 3.64
CA SER A 46 10.70 -5.44 3.86
C SER A 46 9.52 -5.26 4.81
N ALA A 47 9.73 -4.58 5.94
CA ALA A 47 8.70 -4.28 6.93
C ALA A 47 7.58 -3.41 6.32
N ARG A 48 7.94 -2.35 5.57
CA ARG A 48 6.99 -1.51 4.86
C ARG A 48 6.14 -2.31 3.88
N VAL A 49 6.78 -3.06 2.98
CA VAL A 49 6.08 -3.89 1.98
C VAL A 49 5.14 -4.90 2.64
N HIS A 50 5.54 -5.44 3.79
CA HIS A 50 4.72 -6.36 4.53
C HIS A 50 3.44 -5.69 5.04
N ILE A 51 3.54 -4.51 5.68
CA ILE A 51 2.39 -3.74 6.16
C ILE A 51 1.50 -3.31 4.98
N GLU A 52 2.08 -2.82 3.88
CA GLU A 52 1.34 -2.44 2.66
C GLU A 52 0.49 -3.61 2.12
N LYS A 53 1.04 -4.83 2.09
CA LYS A 53 0.30 -6.03 1.64
C LYS A 53 -0.84 -6.42 2.57
N LEU A 54 -0.67 -6.25 3.87
CA LEU A 54 -1.68 -6.64 4.85
C LEU A 54 -2.81 -5.63 4.99
N THR A 55 -2.52 -4.35 4.78
CA THR A 55 -3.48 -3.25 4.96
C THR A 55 -4.15 -2.81 3.67
N GLY A 56 -3.52 -3.06 2.52
CA GLY A 56 -3.93 -2.48 1.25
C GLY A 56 -3.64 -0.98 1.16
N LEU A 57 -2.73 -0.46 2.00
CA LEU A 57 -2.28 0.93 1.95
C LEU A 57 -1.02 1.07 1.11
N SER A 58 -0.76 2.28 0.64
CA SER A 58 0.56 2.73 0.17
C SER A 58 1.19 3.61 1.24
N LEU A 59 2.27 3.16 1.87
CA LEU A 59 2.93 3.93 2.92
C LEU A 59 3.90 4.97 2.37
N VAL A 60 4.24 4.87 1.09
CA VAL A 60 5.05 5.84 0.35
C VAL A 60 4.26 6.38 -0.84
N ASN A 61 4.55 7.60 -1.25
CA ASN A 61 3.88 8.20 -2.40
C ASN A 61 4.29 7.47 -3.67
N ARG A 62 3.30 6.87 -4.35
CA ARG A 62 3.49 6.14 -5.62
C ARG A 62 2.38 6.46 -6.60
N GLN A 63 2.71 6.33 -7.86
CA GLN A 63 1.73 6.34 -8.93
C GLN A 63 1.31 4.92 -9.30
N TYR A 64 0.02 4.68 -9.28
CA TYR A 64 -0.60 3.41 -9.64
C TYR A 64 -1.45 3.57 -10.89
N ARG A 65 -1.52 2.48 -11.66
CA ARG A 65 -2.49 2.32 -12.74
C ARG A 65 -3.35 1.11 -12.44
N VAL A 66 -4.65 1.29 -12.48
CA VAL A 66 -5.63 0.24 -12.20
C VAL A 66 -6.66 0.20 -13.32
N ASP A 67 -6.91 -1.00 -13.82
CA ASP A 67 -8.01 -1.27 -14.73
C ASP A 67 -9.17 -1.89 -13.91
N PHE A 68 -10.36 -1.37 -14.10
CA PHE A 68 -11.55 -1.88 -13.41
C PHE A 68 -12.80 -1.80 -14.27
N GLN A 69 -13.81 -2.56 -13.89
CA GLN A 69 -15.08 -2.59 -14.58
C GLN A 69 -16.21 -2.28 -13.60
N CYS A 70 -17.09 -1.37 -14.00
CA CYS A 70 -18.36 -1.10 -13.34
C CYS A 70 -19.49 -1.78 -14.09
N THR A 71 -20.18 -2.73 -13.45
CA THR A 71 -21.29 -3.48 -14.04
C THR A 71 -22.48 -3.56 -13.08
N GLY A 72 -23.68 -3.58 -13.61
CA GLY A 72 -24.91 -3.79 -12.83
C GLY A 72 -26.10 -3.06 -13.45
N VAL A 73 -27.28 -3.39 -12.96
CA VAL A 73 -28.52 -2.65 -13.26
C VAL A 73 -28.40 -1.31 -12.56
N VAL A 74 -28.37 -0.27 -13.34
CA VAL A 74 -28.06 1.12 -13.08
C VAL A 74 -28.32 1.59 -11.64
N PRO A 75 -27.29 1.82 -10.81
CA PRO A 75 -27.32 3.00 -9.97
C PRO A 75 -26.78 4.16 -10.80
N GLU A 76 -27.26 5.33 -10.55
CA GLU A 76 -26.82 6.53 -11.25
C GLU A 76 -25.33 6.86 -10.96
N VAL A 77 -24.71 6.23 -9.93
CA VAL A 77 -23.36 6.57 -9.45
C VAL A 77 -22.60 5.36 -8.92
N TRP A 78 -21.34 5.16 -9.37
CA TRP A 78 -20.40 4.19 -8.82
C TRP A 78 -19.37 4.90 -7.96
N MET A 79 -19.26 4.49 -6.70
CA MET A 79 -18.24 4.95 -5.77
C MET A 79 -17.11 3.95 -5.72
N ILE A 80 -15.92 4.34 -6.21
CA ILE A 80 -14.76 3.48 -6.34
C ILE A 80 -13.74 3.86 -5.27
N ASP A 81 -13.46 2.91 -4.39
CA ASP A 81 -12.36 2.96 -3.44
C ASP A 81 -11.15 2.30 -4.07
N VAL A 82 -10.17 3.10 -4.48
CA VAL A 82 -8.98 2.60 -5.17
C VAL A 82 -8.14 1.71 -4.26
N PRO A 83 -7.54 0.63 -4.80
CA PRO A 83 -6.54 -0.15 -4.07
C PRO A 83 -5.35 0.75 -3.69
N TYR A 84 -4.65 0.37 -2.60
CA TYR A 84 -3.46 1.08 -2.12
C TYR A 84 -3.70 2.57 -1.84
N GLY A 85 -4.74 2.88 -1.02
CA GLY A 85 -4.95 4.26 -0.53
C GLY A 85 -3.92 4.70 0.52
N PRO A 86 -4.03 5.92 1.05
CA PRO A 86 -5.03 6.93 0.69
C PRO A 86 -4.79 7.53 -0.69
N LEU A 87 -5.90 7.82 -1.40
CA LEU A 87 -5.86 8.51 -2.68
C LEU A 87 -5.44 9.98 -2.46
N LEU A 88 -4.36 10.40 -3.12
CA LEU A 88 -3.90 11.79 -3.11
C LEU A 88 -4.52 12.59 -4.26
N CYS A 89 -4.35 12.11 -5.48
CA CYS A 89 -4.96 12.71 -6.66
C CYS A 89 -5.16 11.67 -7.76
N VAL A 90 -6.10 11.96 -8.66
CA VAL A 90 -6.28 11.24 -9.92
C VAL A 90 -5.56 12.03 -11.01
N ASP A 91 -4.55 11.41 -11.61
CA ASP A 91 -3.80 12.02 -12.72
C ASP A 91 -4.59 11.90 -14.02
N GLU A 92 -5.21 10.75 -14.25
CA GLU A 92 -5.97 10.46 -15.46
C GLU A 92 -7.00 9.35 -15.20
N LEU A 93 -8.23 9.54 -15.70
CA LEU A 93 -9.26 8.51 -15.76
C LEU A 93 -9.73 8.36 -17.22
N LYS A 94 -9.74 7.13 -17.69
CA LYS A 94 -10.14 6.78 -19.06
C LYS A 94 -11.23 5.75 -19.06
N ILE A 95 -12.15 5.87 -20.02
CA ILE A 95 -13.14 4.85 -20.35
C ILE A 95 -12.70 4.10 -21.63
N LYS A 96 -12.88 2.81 -21.65
CA LYS A 96 -12.58 1.97 -22.82
C LYS A 96 -13.74 2.05 -23.80
N THR A 97 -13.48 2.56 -25.01
CA THR A 97 -14.46 2.71 -26.08
C THR A 97 -14.31 1.66 -27.20
N GLY A 98 -13.19 0.94 -27.24
CA GLY A 98 -12.93 -0.12 -28.23
C GLY A 98 -11.87 -1.11 -27.75
N ILE A 99 -11.41 -2.01 -28.64
CA ILE A 99 -10.47 -3.10 -28.25
C ILE A 99 -9.20 -2.56 -27.57
N ASN A 100 -8.61 -1.52 -28.14
CA ASN A 100 -7.42 -0.85 -27.57
C ASN A 100 -7.58 0.67 -27.53
N THR A 101 -8.82 1.16 -27.57
CA THR A 101 -9.12 2.58 -27.60
C THR A 101 -9.68 3.02 -26.25
N TYR A 102 -9.12 4.12 -25.75
CA TYR A 102 -9.53 4.74 -24.49
C TYR A 102 -9.78 6.23 -24.72
N GLU A 103 -10.82 6.75 -24.10
CA GLU A 103 -11.16 8.17 -24.08
C GLU A 103 -10.95 8.71 -22.66
N THR A 104 -10.30 9.88 -22.55
CA THR A 104 -10.02 10.50 -21.26
C THR A 104 -11.25 11.24 -20.77
N LEU A 105 -11.64 10.97 -19.53
CA LEU A 105 -12.78 11.61 -18.88
C LEU A 105 -12.36 12.93 -18.22
N THR A 106 -13.27 13.88 -18.24
CA THR A 106 -13.08 15.22 -17.66
C THR A 106 -13.53 15.23 -16.20
N LYS A 107 -12.62 15.63 -15.31
CA LYS A 107 -12.93 15.79 -13.88
C LYS A 107 -13.99 16.88 -13.67
N ASN A 108 -14.88 16.66 -12.69
CA ASN A 108 -16.02 17.53 -12.33
C ASN A 108 -17.11 17.65 -13.44
N VAL A 109 -17.01 16.85 -14.50
CA VAL A 109 -18.00 16.76 -15.57
C VAL A 109 -18.49 15.32 -15.71
N GLU A 110 -17.56 14.37 -15.86
CA GLU A 110 -17.85 12.96 -16.10
C GLU A 110 -17.47 12.08 -14.90
N TYR A 111 -16.63 12.57 -14.01
CA TYR A 111 -16.32 11.95 -12.72
C TYR A 111 -15.95 13.00 -11.67
N GLU A 112 -16.09 12.63 -10.41
CA GLU A 112 -15.69 13.46 -9.27
C GLU A 112 -14.77 12.68 -8.32
N VAL A 113 -14.01 13.41 -7.51
CA VAL A 113 -13.18 12.84 -6.43
C VAL A 113 -13.64 13.47 -5.12
N ILE A 114 -14.34 12.70 -4.30
CA ILE A 114 -14.91 13.14 -3.05
C ILE A 114 -14.52 12.17 -1.94
N GLY A 115 -13.97 12.70 -0.83
CA GLY A 115 -13.61 11.88 0.32
C GLY A 115 -12.59 10.79 0.03
N GLY A 116 -11.65 11.03 -0.90
CA GLY A 116 -10.64 10.05 -1.29
C GLY A 116 -11.18 8.89 -2.15
N LYS A 117 -12.38 9.03 -2.71
CA LYS A 117 -13.02 8.05 -3.60
C LYS A 117 -13.36 8.68 -4.93
N ILE A 118 -13.38 7.86 -5.99
CA ILE A 118 -13.74 8.28 -7.33
C ILE A 118 -15.22 7.96 -7.56
N TRP A 119 -15.97 8.95 -8.00
CA TRP A 119 -17.39 8.85 -8.30
C TRP A 119 -17.58 8.92 -9.80
N ILE A 120 -18.17 7.87 -10.40
CA ILE A 120 -18.41 7.75 -11.84
C ILE A 120 -19.89 7.54 -12.09
N TYR A 121 -20.40 8.17 -13.16
CA TYR A 121 -21.83 8.23 -13.47
C TYR A 121 -22.25 7.30 -14.62
N SER A 122 -21.35 6.46 -15.13
CA SER A 122 -21.63 5.52 -16.23
C SER A 122 -21.01 4.15 -15.96
N GLN A 123 -21.63 3.12 -16.53
CA GLN A 123 -21.05 1.78 -16.54
C GLN A 123 -20.02 1.63 -17.65
N GLY A 124 -19.02 0.75 -17.44
CA GLY A 124 -18.00 0.51 -18.44
C GLY A 124 -16.74 -0.11 -17.89
N PHE A 125 -15.74 -0.19 -18.77
CA PHE A 125 -14.37 -0.54 -18.42
C PHE A 125 -13.54 0.73 -18.30
N TYR A 126 -12.84 0.86 -17.21
CA TYR A 126 -12.07 2.06 -16.87
C TYR A 126 -10.62 1.75 -16.62
N ARG A 127 -9.79 2.73 -16.91
CA ARG A 127 -8.38 2.79 -16.52
C ARG A 127 -8.13 4.07 -15.75
N VAL A 128 -7.72 3.96 -14.51
CA VAL A 128 -7.32 5.10 -13.68
C VAL A 128 -5.83 5.08 -13.43
N THR A 129 -5.18 6.23 -13.60
CA THR A 129 -3.83 6.51 -13.13
C THR A 129 -3.94 7.52 -12.00
N TYR A 130 -3.42 7.17 -10.82
CA TYR A 130 -3.59 7.97 -9.63
C TYR A 130 -2.35 7.93 -8.74
N GLN A 131 -2.21 8.92 -7.90
CA GLN A 131 -1.20 8.96 -6.85
C GLN A 131 -1.83 8.61 -5.52
N ALA A 132 -1.17 7.74 -4.78
CA ALA A 132 -1.57 7.33 -3.44
C ALA A 132 -0.37 7.24 -2.52
N GLY A 133 -0.64 7.38 -1.23
CA GLY A 133 0.35 7.27 -0.17
C GLY A 133 0.18 8.34 0.88
N TYR A 134 1.05 8.28 1.89
CA TYR A 134 1.10 9.28 2.95
C TYR A 134 2.23 10.28 2.66
N GLY A 135 1.96 11.59 2.80
CA GLY A 135 3.00 12.61 2.81
C GLY A 135 3.86 12.49 4.08
N VAL A 136 3.17 12.29 5.21
CA VAL A 136 3.75 11.92 6.50
C VAL A 136 2.96 10.72 7.00
N ILE A 137 3.65 9.62 7.27
CA ILE A 137 3.02 8.40 7.79
C ILE A 137 2.56 8.63 9.24
N PRO A 138 1.41 8.08 9.67
CA PRO A 138 1.00 8.04 11.05
C PRO A 138 2.08 7.42 11.96
N GLU A 139 2.27 8.00 13.14
CA GLU A 139 3.35 7.58 14.07
C GLU A 139 3.20 6.13 14.54
N ASP A 140 1.99 5.63 14.67
CA ASP A 140 1.68 4.25 15.03
C ASP A 140 2.16 3.26 13.94
N LEU A 141 1.95 3.58 12.65
CA LEU A 141 2.48 2.78 11.54
C LEU A 141 4.01 2.86 11.44
N ALA A 142 4.61 4.02 11.75
CA ALA A 142 6.06 4.15 11.82
C ALA A 142 6.64 3.27 12.95
N THR A 143 5.97 3.25 14.09
CA THR A 143 6.33 2.39 15.25
C THR A 143 6.21 0.91 14.88
N ASP A 144 5.18 0.51 14.16
CA ASP A 144 5.02 -0.86 13.69
C ASP A 144 6.16 -1.29 12.75
N ILE A 145 6.57 -0.40 11.82
CA ILE A 145 7.73 -0.67 10.96
C ILE A 145 8.99 -0.86 11.80
N LEU A 146 9.25 0.04 12.76
CA LEU A 146 10.44 -0.05 13.62
C LEU A 146 10.43 -1.33 14.46
N THR A 147 9.28 -1.74 14.96
CA THR A 147 9.11 -2.99 15.72
C THR A 147 9.42 -4.21 14.86
N LEU A 148 8.93 -4.24 13.62
CA LEU A 148 9.23 -5.31 12.67
C LEU A 148 10.72 -5.35 12.27
N VAL A 149 11.33 -4.18 12.08
CA VAL A 149 12.77 -4.07 11.82
C VAL A 149 13.57 -4.62 13.00
N ALA A 150 13.25 -4.22 14.23
CA ALA A 150 13.93 -4.69 15.43
C ALA A 150 13.81 -6.21 15.58
N TRP A 151 12.60 -6.73 15.47
CA TRP A 151 12.39 -8.17 15.54
C TRP A 151 13.18 -8.94 14.47
N SER A 152 13.15 -8.48 13.22
CA SER A 152 13.85 -9.13 12.11
C SER A 152 15.37 -9.05 12.27
N TYR A 153 15.87 -7.92 12.77
CA TYR A 153 17.29 -7.73 13.04
C TYR A 153 17.80 -8.67 14.13
N GLU A 154 17.07 -8.80 15.24
CA GLU A 154 17.44 -9.67 16.35
C GLU A 154 17.31 -11.17 16.01
N ASN A 155 16.40 -11.54 15.11
CA ASN A 155 16.13 -12.93 14.76
C ASN A 155 16.75 -13.37 13.42
N ARG A 156 17.59 -12.53 12.79
CA ARG A 156 18.19 -12.79 11.47
C ARG A 156 18.91 -14.13 11.30
N GLY A 157 19.50 -14.66 12.39
CA GLY A 157 20.18 -15.96 12.37
C GLY A 157 19.30 -17.16 12.68
N LYS A 158 18.09 -16.95 13.19
CA LYS A 158 17.21 -18.04 13.64
C LYS A 158 16.27 -18.56 12.55
N GLN A 159 16.01 -17.77 11.50
CA GLN A 159 15.15 -18.14 10.39
C GLN A 159 15.73 -19.31 9.55
N PHE A 160 17.05 -19.48 9.55
CA PHE A 160 17.71 -20.55 8.81
C PHE A 160 17.91 -21.84 9.61
N GLN A 161 17.74 -21.82 10.93
CA GLN A 161 17.88 -23.01 11.77
C GLN A 161 16.54 -23.72 12.04
N GLY A 162 15.44 -23.18 11.61
CA GLY A 162 14.08 -23.56 12.00
C GLY A 162 13.43 -24.69 11.20
N ALA A 163 14.10 -25.34 10.25
CA ALA A 163 13.49 -26.46 9.54
C ALA A 163 13.50 -27.81 10.32
N ALA A 164 14.06 -27.85 11.52
CA ALA A 164 14.32 -29.10 12.21
C ALA A 164 13.78 -29.23 13.65
N LYS A 165 13.14 -28.23 14.22
CA LYS A 165 12.51 -28.35 15.57
C LYS A 165 11.17 -27.65 15.60
N GLU A 166 10.10 -28.42 15.49
CA GLU A 166 8.76 -28.02 15.95
C GLU A 166 8.88 -27.44 17.37
N GLY A 167 8.49 -26.18 17.55
CA GLY A 167 8.46 -25.51 18.84
C GLY A 167 9.43 -24.33 19.03
N MET A 168 10.29 -23.98 18.05
CA MET A 168 11.24 -22.88 18.15
C MET A 168 11.05 -21.75 17.10
N LEU A 169 9.99 -21.79 16.33
CA LEU A 169 9.51 -20.60 15.64
C LEU A 169 8.95 -19.70 16.74
N LYS A 170 9.75 -18.75 17.25
CA LYS A 170 9.15 -17.56 17.84
C LYS A 170 8.31 -16.99 16.72
N GLU A 171 7.01 -17.18 16.87
CA GLU A 171 6.04 -16.60 15.95
C GLU A 171 6.45 -15.16 15.72
N TYR A 172 6.44 -14.74 14.47
CA TYR A 172 6.49 -13.36 14.07
C TYR A 172 5.68 -12.57 15.09
N PRO A 173 6.10 -11.38 15.57
CA PRO A 173 5.44 -10.70 16.69
C PRO A 173 3.94 -10.78 16.52
N ASN A 174 3.24 -11.25 17.55
CA ASN A 174 1.81 -11.49 17.49
C ASN A 174 1.15 -10.24 16.92
N TRP A 175 0.68 -10.34 15.70
CA TRP A 175 0.15 -9.24 14.88
C TRP A 175 -0.98 -8.49 15.59
N GLU A 176 -1.63 -9.12 16.56
CA GLU A 176 -2.69 -8.52 17.37
C GLU A 176 -2.21 -7.32 18.21
N GLY A 177 -0.91 -7.19 18.47
CA GLY A 177 -0.30 -6.07 19.18
C GLY A 177 0.17 -4.92 18.30
N LEU A 178 0.08 -5.02 16.98
CA LEU A 178 0.50 -3.97 16.06
C LEU A 178 -0.69 -3.11 15.60
N ASN A 179 -0.45 -1.82 15.45
CA ASN A 179 -1.50 -0.83 15.18
C ASN A 179 -2.06 -0.91 13.77
N TYR A 180 -1.31 -1.45 12.80
CA TYR A 180 -1.75 -1.50 11.41
C TYR A 180 -3.07 -2.27 11.20
N HIS A 181 -3.49 -3.10 12.15
CA HIS A 181 -4.77 -3.81 12.07
C HIS A 181 -5.98 -2.89 11.93
N GLN A 182 -5.95 -1.73 12.55
CA GLN A 182 -7.02 -0.73 12.44
C GLN A 182 -7.10 -0.08 11.05
N TYR A 183 -6.03 -0.20 10.26
CA TYR A 183 -5.95 0.36 8.91
C TYR A 183 -6.34 -0.64 7.81
N LYS A 184 -6.65 -1.90 8.15
CA LYS A 184 -7.07 -2.88 7.15
C LYS A 184 -8.32 -2.39 6.43
N LYS A 185 -8.23 -2.27 5.11
CA LYS A 185 -9.43 -2.09 4.30
C LYS A 185 -10.28 -3.35 4.38
N ILE A 186 -11.51 -3.22 4.87
CA ILE A 186 -12.49 -4.30 4.77
C ILE A 186 -12.96 -4.30 3.32
N VAL A 187 -12.48 -5.26 2.54
CA VAL A 187 -13.01 -5.52 1.20
C VAL A 187 -14.33 -6.26 1.41
N ILE A 188 -15.43 -5.52 1.28
CA ILE A 188 -16.78 -6.09 1.29
C ILE A 188 -17.18 -6.45 -0.12
#